data_0bbdec62838f3221dd34ea50ac1e4f67
#
_entry.id   0bbdec62838f3221dd34ea50ac1e4f67
#
_cell.length_a   1.000
_cell.length_b   1.000
_cell.length_c   1.000
_cell.angle_alpha   90.00
_cell.angle_beta   90.00
_cell.angle_gamma   90.00
#
_symmetry.space_group_name_H-M   'P 1'
#
loop_
_entity.id
_entity.type
_entity.pdbx_description
1 polymer ?
#
loop_
_entity_poly.entity_id
_entity_poly.type
_entity_poly.pdbx_seq_one_letter_code
_entity_poly.pdbx_strand_id
1 'polypeptide(L)'
;MLSFSAFMRGMMEQYVNNAIQNFIGHIQIHAHGYHDDPVIDHRMPPPNDNVLKILQQNDIKAWAMRVRVPAVVSSERESTGVTLMGIDPVQEQNLSFITETVFEGRHLTGIDDKGIILGRKLVERLETRLGKRVVVMSQHQNNEVAERGFRIIGIFEAKMEETETQFAFIGRQVAQKMLGMQDTLSEISVLSEDRDNLEHLQQNLQNAAPELDVQSWQTLSPIIKMMVSVFDGFLLIWYLVVFIAMAFGLVNTLLMAVFERTREIGLFQALGMKPRWIVGQVLFESLFLLAIGLVIGNLMTWATLAMTTNGLDFSQWAAGYEMAGLSSMIYLTLTFSDFMISNILVISLGLIASFYPAWRAARYVPVEAITRT
;
A
#
# COMPACT_ATOMS: atom_id res chain seq x y z
N MET A 1 5.69 -9.30 -18.22
CA MET A 1 4.70 -8.25 -17.95
C MET A 1 3.97 -8.49 -16.64
N LEU A 2 3.17 -9.55 -16.51
CA LEU A 2 2.43 -9.90 -15.27
C LEU A 2 3.33 -10.10 -14.04
N SER A 3 4.48 -10.78 -14.17
CA SER A 3 5.40 -10.97 -13.02
C SER A 3 5.98 -9.65 -12.51
N PHE A 4 6.25 -8.68 -13.39
CA PHE A 4 6.69 -7.35 -13.01
C PHE A 4 5.57 -6.56 -12.34
N SER A 5 4.35 -6.65 -12.87
CA SER A 5 3.16 -6.06 -12.24
C SER A 5 2.94 -6.62 -10.83
N ALA A 6 3.03 -7.94 -10.66
CA ALA A 6 2.89 -8.59 -9.36
C ALA A 6 3.97 -8.14 -8.36
N PHE A 7 5.20 -7.95 -8.83
CA PHE A 7 6.29 -7.41 -8.01
C PHE A 7 6.02 -5.96 -7.57
N MET A 8 5.67 -5.09 -8.51
CA MET A 8 5.39 -3.68 -8.24
C MET A 8 4.17 -3.52 -7.33
N ARG A 9 3.12 -4.33 -7.54
CA ARG A 9 1.93 -4.33 -6.68
C ARG A 9 2.28 -4.80 -5.26
N GLY A 10 3.04 -5.88 -5.13
CA GLY A 10 3.49 -6.38 -3.84
C GLY A 10 4.33 -5.36 -3.07
N MET A 11 5.24 -4.66 -3.76
CA MET A 11 6.02 -3.57 -3.17
C MET A 11 5.12 -2.43 -2.68
N MET A 12 4.12 -2.04 -3.49
CA MET A 12 3.19 -0.97 -3.13
C MET A 12 2.28 -1.35 -1.97
N GLU A 13 1.76 -2.59 -1.96
CA GLU A 13 0.97 -3.10 -0.83
C GLU A 13 1.77 -3.11 0.47
N GLN A 14 3.04 -3.50 0.41
CA GLN A 14 3.90 -3.43 1.60
C GLN A 14 4.14 -2.01 2.07
N TYR A 15 4.35 -1.06 1.14
CA TYR A 15 4.49 0.34 1.48
C TYR A 15 3.24 0.87 2.21
N VAL A 16 2.07 0.62 1.63
CA VAL A 16 0.78 1.00 2.24
C VAL A 16 0.57 0.32 3.59
N ASN A 17 0.89 -0.98 3.69
CA ASN A 17 0.76 -1.72 4.94
C ASN A 17 1.69 -1.20 6.03
N ASN A 18 2.94 -0.92 5.71
CA ASN A 18 3.88 -0.34 6.67
C ASN A 18 3.37 1.02 7.17
N ALA A 19 2.83 1.85 6.27
CA ALA A 19 2.26 3.13 6.63
C ALA A 19 1.00 3.01 7.50
N ILE A 20 0.12 2.03 7.21
CA ILE A 20 -1.09 1.74 7.99
C ILE A 20 -0.73 1.22 9.38
N GLN A 21 0.22 0.28 9.47
CA GLN A 21 0.72 -0.25 10.75
C GLN A 21 1.49 0.79 11.57
N ASN A 22 2.00 1.86 10.94
CA ASN A 22 2.58 3.01 11.62
C ASN A 22 1.50 3.97 12.15
N PHE A 23 0.52 3.43 12.91
CA PHE A 23 -0.51 4.15 13.69
C PHE A 23 -1.74 4.68 12.94
N ILE A 24 -1.79 4.67 11.62
CA ILE A 24 -2.96 5.20 10.90
C ILE A 24 -4.15 4.23 11.03
N GLY A 25 -3.93 2.91 10.93
CA GLY A 25 -4.99 1.93 10.77
C GLY A 25 -5.66 2.03 9.38
N HIS A 26 -6.66 1.20 9.13
CA HIS A 26 -7.49 1.31 7.91
C HIS A 26 -8.51 2.43 8.00
N ILE A 27 -9.08 2.62 9.19
CA ILE A 27 -10.08 3.66 9.49
C ILE A 27 -9.72 4.27 10.84
N GLN A 28 -9.92 5.59 10.96
CA GLN A 28 -9.88 6.30 12.24
C GLN A 28 -11.21 6.98 12.52
N ILE A 29 -11.57 7.00 13.79
CA ILE A 29 -12.70 7.75 14.32
C ILE A 29 -12.15 8.81 15.26
N HIS A 30 -12.52 10.06 15.06
CA HIS A 30 -12.08 11.20 15.85
C HIS A 30 -13.14 12.31 15.88
N ALA A 31 -12.93 13.34 16.70
CA ALA A 31 -13.78 14.52 16.70
C ALA A 31 -13.61 15.31 15.39
N HIS A 32 -14.64 16.04 14.97
CA HIS A 32 -14.54 16.94 13.83
C HIS A 32 -13.41 17.96 14.01
N GLY A 33 -12.59 18.13 12.95
CA GLY A 33 -11.46 19.06 12.94
C GLY A 33 -10.17 18.54 13.58
N TYR A 34 -10.19 17.37 14.23
CA TYR A 34 -9.00 16.79 14.85
C TYR A 34 -7.86 16.50 13.84
N HIS A 35 -8.21 16.06 12.65
CA HIS A 35 -7.20 15.77 11.62
C HIS A 35 -6.45 17.02 11.16
N ASP A 36 -7.14 18.15 11.07
CA ASP A 36 -6.57 19.44 10.63
C ASP A 36 -5.75 20.10 11.75
N ASP A 37 -6.19 19.93 13.00
CA ASP A 37 -5.55 20.47 14.19
C ASP A 37 -5.58 19.45 15.34
N PRO A 38 -4.57 18.56 15.47
CA PRO A 38 -4.55 17.46 16.43
C PRO A 38 -4.20 17.93 17.84
N VAL A 39 -5.02 18.84 18.38
CA VAL A 39 -4.90 19.37 19.73
C VAL A 39 -5.90 18.72 20.69
N ILE A 40 -5.66 18.91 21.98
CA ILE A 40 -6.48 18.35 23.06
C ILE A 40 -7.96 18.81 23.03
N ASP A 41 -8.26 19.97 22.42
CA ASP A 41 -9.61 20.51 22.35
C ASP A 41 -10.52 19.67 21.44
N HIS A 42 -9.97 19.02 20.44
CA HIS A 42 -10.67 18.09 19.53
C HIS A 42 -10.72 16.67 20.09
N ARG A 43 -11.11 16.52 21.35
CA ARG A 43 -11.29 15.22 22.02
C ARG A 43 -12.69 14.68 21.79
N MET A 44 -12.84 13.37 21.81
CA MET A 44 -14.12 12.68 21.70
C MET A 44 -14.43 11.83 22.94
N PRO A 45 -15.71 11.54 23.22
CA PRO A 45 -16.10 10.59 24.26
C PRO A 45 -15.67 9.16 23.89
N PRO A 46 -15.68 8.22 24.84
CA PRO A 46 -15.55 6.80 24.55
C PRO A 46 -16.60 6.34 23.53
N PRO A 47 -16.31 5.28 22.75
CA PRO A 47 -17.24 4.76 21.74
C PRO A 47 -18.56 4.33 22.38
N ASN A 48 -19.68 4.68 21.74
CA ASN A 48 -21.01 4.25 22.16
C ASN A 48 -21.22 2.74 21.86
N ASP A 49 -22.30 2.16 22.42
CA ASP A 49 -22.60 0.73 22.29
C ASP A 49 -22.77 0.29 20.83
N ASN A 50 -23.23 1.17 19.93
CA ASN A 50 -23.40 0.84 18.51
C ASN A 50 -22.05 0.73 17.80
N VAL A 51 -21.13 1.65 18.07
CA VAL A 51 -19.75 1.59 17.57
C VAL A 51 -19.04 0.36 18.14
N LEU A 52 -19.15 0.08 19.44
CA LEU A 52 -18.56 -1.11 20.05
C LEU A 52 -19.05 -2.42 19.43
N LYS A 53 -20.34 -2.52 19.09
CA LYS A 53 -20.89 -3.69 18.40
C LYS A 53 -20.26 -3.91 17.03
N ILE A 54 -19.98 -2.83 16.29
CA ILE A 54 -19.31 -2.93 14.99
C ILE A 54 -17.84 -3.32 15.18
N LEU A 55 -17.15 -2.69 16.14
CA LEU A 55 -15.73 -2.98 16.42
C LEU A 55 -15.48 -4.41 16.93
N GLN A 56 -16.50 -5.11 17.42
CA GLN A 56 -16.44 -6.50 17.87
C GLN A 56 -16.83 -7.52 16.79
N GLN A 57 -17.15 -7.12 15.57
CA GLN A 57 -17.46 -8.02 14.46
C GLN A 57 -16.21 -8.75 13.96
N ASN A 58 -16.43 -9.91 13.34
CA ASN A 58 -15.33 -10.73 12.81
C ASN A 58 -14.54 -10.07 11.67
N ASP A 59 -15.12 -9.05 11.04
CA ASP A 59 -14.47 -8.30 9.96
C ASP A 59 -13.40 -7.32 10.47
N ILE A 60 -13.36 -7.11 11.80
CA ILE A 60 -12.37 -6.25 12.46
C ILE A 60 -11.24 -7.12 13.03
N LYS A 61 -10.06 -6.93 12.50
CA LYS A 61 -8.86 -7.62 12.95
C LYS A 61 -8.37 -7.13 14.31
N ALA A 62 -8.32 -5.81 14.47
CA ALA A 62 -7.89 -5.15 15.70
C ALA A 62 -8.41 -3.71 15.75
N TRP A 63 -8.53 -3.16 16.95
CA TRP A 63 -8.84 -1.74 17.17
C TRP A 63 -8.28 -1.28 18.50
N ALA A 64 -7.94 0.02 18.60
CA ALA A 64 -7.43 0.59 19.84
C ALA A 64 -7.90 2.04 20.04
N MET A 65 -8.13 2.38 21.29
CA MET A 65 -8.40 3.73 21.75
C MET A 65 -7.10 4.42 22.13
N ARG A 66 -6.87 5.63 21.63
CA ARG A 66 -5.63 6.37 21.82
C ARG A 66 -5.86 7.79 22.31
N VAL A 67 -4.89 8.28 23.06
CA VAL A 67 -4.67 9.70 23.31
C VAL A 67 -3.43 10.11 22.50
N ARG A 68 -3.59 10.99 21.54
CA ARG A 68 -2.51 11.45 20.68
C ARG A 68 -2.47 12.97 20.69
N VAL A 69 -1.37 13.53 21.17
CA VAL A 69 -1.19 14.99 21.31
C VAL A 69 0.24 15.39 21.00
N PRO A 70 0.47 16.61 20.49
CA PRO A 70 1.80 17.21 20.44
C PRO A 70 2.38 17.38 21.84
N ALA A 71 3.64 17.08 22.01
CA ALA A 71 4.35 17.23 23.27
C ALA A 71 5.83 17.59 23.05
N VAL A 72 6.47 18.03 24.11
CA VAL A 72 7.92 18.21 24.17
C VAL A 72 8.46 17.24 25.19
N VAL A 73 9.47 16.46 24.82
CA VAL A 73 10.24 15.62 25.75
C VAL A 73 11.56 16.28 26.02
N SER A 74 11.89 16.45 27.31
CA SER A 74 13.12 17.07 27.77
C SER A 74 13.90 16.11 28.64
N SER A 75 15.20 15.98 28.38
CA SER A 75 16.18 15.38 29.25
C SER A 75 16.88 16.46 30.12
N GLU A 76 17.95 16.09 30.82
CA GLU A 76 18.80 17.05 31.54
C GLU A 76 19.64 17.92 30.57
N ARG A 77 19.74 17.56 29.28
CA ARG A 77 20.64 18.19 28.30
C ARG A 77 19.90 18.81 27.13
N GLU A 78 18.94 18.07 26.59
CA GLU A 78 18.28 18.39 25.33
C GLU A 78 16.77 18.28 25.43
N SER A 79 16.05 18.98 24.55
CA SER A 79 14.61 18.92 24.41
C SER A 79 14.21 18.84 22.94
N THR A 80 13.14 18.09 22.65
CA THR A 80 12.65 17.95 21.28
C THR A 80 11.14 17.75 21.27
N GLY A 81 10.49 18.25 20.19
CA GLY A 81 9.08 18.02 19.93
C GLY A 81 8.81 16.57 19.50
N VAL A 82 7.76 15.99 20.04
CA VAL A 82 7.31 14.63 19.71
C VAL A 82 5.79 14.57 19.66
N THR A 83 5.25 13.49 19.13
CA THR A 83 3.85 13.10 19.30
C THR A 83 3.76 12.13 20.48
N LEU A 84 3.12 12.55 21.54
CA LEU A 84 2.85 11.70 22.72
C LEU A 84 1.65 10.79 22.43
N MET A 85 1.88 9.48 22.55
CA MET A 85 0.87 8.45 22.36
C MET A 85 0.54 7.78 23.69
N GLY A 86 -0.67 8.03 24.20
CA GLY A 86 -1.24 7.31 25.32
C GLY A 86 -1.97 6.07 24.80
N ILE A 87 -1.44 4.87 25.09
CA ILE A 87 -1.92 3.62 24.50
C ILE A 87 -2.35 2.60 25.57
N ASP A 88 -3.15 1.63 25.09
CA ASP A 88 -3.43 0.38 25.81
C ASP A 88 -2.61 -0.73 25.16
N PRO A 89 -1.57 -1.27 25.81
CA PRO A 89 -0.69 -2.25 25.20
C PRO A 89 -1.40 -3.53 24.80
N VAL A 90 -2.56 -3.85 25.41
CA VAL A 90 -3.36 -5.03 25.05
C VAL A 90 -4.15 -4.77 23.76
N GLN A 91 -4.75 -3.59 23.61
CA GLN A 91 -5.48 -3.21 22.39
C GLN A 91 -4.54 -2.96 21.20
N GLU A 92 -3.31 -2.54 21.43
CA GLU A 92 -2.32 -2.32 20.37
C GLU A 92 -1.74 -3.61 19.78
N GLN A 93 -1.97 -4.76 20.42
CA GLN A 93 -1.55 -6.06 19.85
C GLN A 93 -2.21 -6.26 18.48
N ASN A 94 -1.40 -6.64 17.48
CA ASN A 94 -1.81 -6.81 16.09
C ASN A 94 -2.31 -5.54 15.35
N LEU A 95 -2.30 -4.37 16.01
CA LEU A 95 -2.70 -3.10 15.40
C LEU A 95 -1.51 -2.24 15.00
N SER A 96 -0.52 -2.12 15.90
CA SER A 96 0.66 -1.30 15.67
C SER A 96 1.96 -2.04 15.99
N PHE A 97 3.06 -1.56 15.43
CA PHE A 97 4.37 -2.17 15.57
C PHE A 97 4.92 -2.11 17.01
N ILE A 98 4.44 -1.18 17.85
CA ILE A 98 5.07 -0.88 19.15
C ILE A 98 5.12 -2.07 20.10
N THR A 99 4.19 -3.02 19.97
CA THR A 99 4.13 -4.21 20.83
C THR A 99 5.19 -5.25 20.48
N GLU A 100 5.81 -5.19 19.31
CA GLU A 100 6.77 -6.17 18.82
C GLU A 100 8.22 -5.63 18.75
N THR A 101 8.41 -4.31 18.88
CA THR A 101 9.66 -3.64 18.49
C THR A 101 10.45 -3.02 19.63
N VAL A 102 10.10 -3.29 20.91
CA VAL A 102 10.96 -2.86 22.04
C VAL A 102 12.26 -3.65 22.02
N PHE A 103 13.31 -2.94 21.67
CA PHE A 103 14.67 -3.47 21.52
C PHE A 103 15.39 -3.62 22.87
N GLU A 104 15.24 -2.64 23.76
CA GLU A 104 15.90 -2.61 25.07
C GLU A 104 14.91 -2.25 26.17
N GLY A 105 14.95 -2.94 27.28
CA GLY A 105 14.09 -2.70 28.42
C GLY A 105 12.82 -3.56 28.43
N ARG A 106 11.67 -2.95 28.72
CA ARG A 106 10.38 -3.63 28.78
C ARG A 106 9.25 -2.82 28.11
N HIS A 107 8.20 -3.50 27.72
CA HIS A 107 6.96 -2.89 27.27
C HIS A 107 6.15 -2.25 28.42
N LEU A 108 5.13 -1.44 28.05
CA LEU A 108 4.10 -1.02 28.97
C LEU A 108 3.31 -2.26 29.46
N THR A 109 2.99 -2.31 30.76
CA THR A 109 2.27 -3.42 31.36
C THR A 109 0.74 -3.20 31.38
N GLY A 110 0.28 -1.97 31.14
CA GLY A 110 -1.13 -1.62 31.13
C GLY A 110 -1.34 -0.13 30.87
N ILE A 111 -2.60 0.26 30.85
CA ILE A 111 -3.02 1.65 30.62
C ILE A 111 -2.57 2.64 31.71
N ASP A 112 -2.23 2.15 32.87
CA ASP A 112 -1.80 2.92 34.06
C ASP A 112 -0.30 2.88 34.31
N ASP A 113 0.48 2.24 33.44
CA ASP A 113 1.95 2.19 33.54
C ASP A 113 2.55 3.61 33.47
N LYS A 114 3.34 3.93 34.48
CA LYS A 114 3.94 5.27 34.66
C LYS A 114 5.29 5.43 33.91
N GLY A 115 5.72 4.43 33.17
CA GLY A 115 6.90 4.48 32.34
C GLY A 115 6.65 5.13 30.99
N ILE A 116 7.76 5.45 30.32
CA ILE A 116 7.73 5.93 28.92
C ILE A 116 8.63 5.05 28.05
N ILE A 117 8.17 4.78 26.83
CA ILE A 117 8.94 4.11 25.79
C ILE A 117 9.29 5.16 24.73
N LEU A 118 10.57 5.24 24.37
CA LEU A 118 11.11 6.18 23.39
C LEU A 118 11.82 5.43 22.28
N GLY A 119 11.87 6.01 21.08
CA GLY A 119 12.66 5.45 19.98
C GLY A 119 14.16 5.63 20.23
N ARG A 120 14.98 4.74 19.65
CA ARG A 120 16.44 4.76 19.78
C ARG A 120 17.01 6.12 19.36
N LYS A 121 16.63 6.63 18.20
CA LYS A 121 17.12 7.92 17.69
C LYS A 121 16.69 9.10 18.57
N LEU A 122 15.50 9.01 19.19
CA LEU A 122 15.05 10.01 20.15
C LEU A 122 15.90 9.99 21.43
N VAL A 123 16.24 8.81 21.93
CA VAL A 123 17.13 8.64 23.10
C VAL A 123 18.53 9.16 22.82
N GLU A 124 19.08 8.88 21.63
CA GLU A 124 20.37 9.44 21.18
C GLU A 124 20.31 10.97 21.10
N ARG A 125 19.26 11.54 20.48
CA ARG A 125 19.08 12.98 20.33
C ARG A 125 18.91 13.72 21.66
N LEU A 126 18.24 13.08 22.63
CA LEU A 126 18.06 13.62 23.98
C LEU A 126 19.29 13.40 24.88
N GLU A 127 20.36 12.80 24.37
CA GLU A 127 21.59 12.43 25.12
C GLU A 127 21.26 11.71 26.44
N THR A 128 20.32 10.78 26.40
CA THR A 128 19.82 10.05 27.58
C THR A 128 19.97 8.52 27.40
N ARG A 129 19.45 7.72 28.32
CA ARG A 129 19.52 6.26 28.27
C ARG A 129 18.41 5.59 29.06
N LEU A 130 18.22 4.30 28.85
CA LEU A 130 17.28 3.48 29.61
C LEU A 130 17.43 3.68 31.13
N GLY A 131 16.30 3.75 31.82
CA GLY A 131 16.23 3.93 33.27
C GLY A 131 16.38 5.38 33.77
N LYS A 132 16.80 6.32 32.91
CA LYS A 132 16.84 7.77 33.24
C LYS A 132 15.45 8.38 33.24
N ARG A 133 15.32 9.57 33.80
CA ARG A 133 14.07 10.35 33.80
C ARG A 133 14.10 11.37 32.66
N VAL A 134 12.95 11.56 32.06
CA VAL A 134 12.65 12.65 31.11
C VAL A 134 11.38 13.36 31.58
N VAL A 135 11.24 14.60 31.19
CA VAL A 135 10.06 15.41 31.46
C VAL A 135 9.28 15.54 30.16
N VAL A 136 8.00 15.24 30.20
CA VAL A 136 7.08 15.43 29.08
C VAL A 136 6.21 16.63 29.39
N MET A 137 6.16 17.57 28.46
CA MET A 137 5.32 18.78 28.51
C MET A 137 4.36 18.75 27.33
N SER A 138 3.09 19.08 27.60
CA SER A 138 2.05 19.20 26.58
C SER A 138 1.00 20.22 27.06
N GLN A 139 -0.01 20.47 26.25
CA GLN A 139 -1.12 21.33 26.58
C GLN A 139 -2.15 20.56 27.45
N HIS A 140 -2.57 21.15 28.54
CA HIS A 140 -3.68 20.67 29.37
C HIS A 140 -5.01 21.23 28.83
N GLN A 141 -6.12 20.54 29.09
CA GLN A 141 -7.47 20.96 28.61
C GLN A 141 -7.92 22.38 29.04
N ASN A 142 -7.29 22.96 30.03
CA ASN A 142 -7.54 24.34 30.49
C ASN A 142 -6.56 25.36 29.87
N ASN A 143 -5.82 24.96 28.81
CA ASN A 143 -4.79 25.75 28.13
C ASN A 143 -3.54 26.06 28.99
N GLU A 144 -3.38 25.44 30.15
CA GLU A 144 -2.14 25.47 30.90
C GLU A 144 -1.14 24.43 30.38
N VAL A 145 0.13 24.56 30.81
CA VAL A 145 1.15 23.55 30.50
C VAL A 145 1.00 22.38 31.46
N ALA A 146 0.71 21.19 30.90
CA ALA A 146 0.79 19.94 31.64
C ALA A 146 2.23 19.42 31.60
N GLU A 147 2.81 19.19 32.76
CA GLU A 147 4.19 18.70 32.90
C GLU A 147 4.24 17.45 33.78
N ARG A 148 4.99 16.45 33.36
CA ARG A 148 5.20 15.24 34.14
C ARG A 148 6.53 14.55 33.84
N GLY A 149 7.20 14.12 34.93
CA GLY A 149 8.42 13.29 34.82
C GLY A 149 8.12 11.81 34.64
N PHE A 150 8.75 11.19 33.68
CA PHE A 150 8.66 9.77 33.35
C PHE A 150 10.03 9.09 33.45
N ARG A 151 10.05 7.80 33.78
CA ARG A 151 11.25 6.95 33.66
C ARG A 151 11.21 6.24 32.33
N ILE A 152 12.30 6.27 31.58
CA ILE A 152 12.45 5.49 30.34
C ILE A 152 12.53 4.01 30.73
N ILE A 153 11.52 3.23 30.33
CA ILE A 153 11.39 1.81 30.66
C ILE A 153 11.66 0.89 29.46
N GLY A 154 11.57 1.44 28.26
CA GLY A 154 11.83 0.72 27.01
C GLY A 154 12.35 1.65 25.94
N ILE A 155 13.12 1.09 25.03
CA ILE A 155 13.62 1.74 23.82
C ILE A 155 13.17 0.88 22.64
N PHE A 156 12.46 1.48 21.68
CA PHE A 156 12.03 0.77 20.48
C PHE A 156 12.88 1.12 19.27
N GLU A 157 12.98 0.18 18.35
CA GLU A 157 13.49 0.37 17.00
C GLU A 157 12.35 0.27 15.99
N ALA A 158 12.31 1.19 15.05
CA ALA A 158 11.37 1.18 13.95
C ALA A 158 12.10 1.08 12.60
N LYS A 159 11.40 0.61 11.58
CA LYS A 159 11.94 0.54 10.21
C LYS A 159 12.31 1.91 9.64
N MET A 160 11.66 2.97 10.10
CA MET A 160 11.88 4.36 9.67
C MET A 160 12.45 5.18 10.83
N GLU A 161 13.58 5.86 10.62
CA GLU A 161 14.22 6.71 11.64
C GLU A 161 13.28 7.86 12.10
N GLU A 162 12.42 8.37 11.20
CA GLU A 162 11.44 9.39 11.54
C GLU A 162 10.48 8.92 12.63
N THR A 163 10.03 7.67 12.56
CA THR A 163 9.14 7.07 13.58
C THR A 163 9.82 7.02 14.94
N GLU A 164 11.12 6.72 14.98
CA GLU A 164 11.91 6.67 16.23
C GLU A 164 12.10 8.07 16.84
N THR A 165 12.11 9.13 16.04
CA THR A 165 12.30 10.50 16.51
C THR A 165 10.99 11.21 16.85
N GLN A 166 9.87 10.79 16.25
CA GLN A 166 8.59 11.49 16.37
C GLN A 166 7.70 11.01 17.50
N PHE A 167 7.80 9.75 17.94
CA PHE A 167 6.83 9.15 18.85
C PHE A 167 7.42 8.83 20.24
N ALA A 168 6.58 9.10 21.25
CA ALA A 168 6.81 8.68 22.63
C ALA A 168 5.57 7.99 23.18
N PHE A 169 5.69 6.84 23.84
CA PHE A 169 4.56 6.03 24.28
C PHE A 169 4.47 5.96 25.80
N ILE A 170 3.25 6.21 26.33
CA ILE A 170 2.92 6.05 27.74
C ILE A 170 1.57 5.33 27.88
N GLY A 171 1.22 4.90 29.09
CA GLY A 171 -0.09 4.33 29.36
C GLY A 171 -1.22 5.35 29.10
N ARG A 172 -2.31 4.94 28.42
CA ARG A 172 -3.43 5.81 28.06
C ARG A 172 -4.03 6.55 29.24
N GLN A 173 -4.27 5.88 30.36
CA GLN A 173 -4.84 6.50 31.54
C GLN A 173 -3.88 7.51 32.19
N VAL A 174 -2.57 7.28 32.05
CA VAL A 174 -1.54 8.21 32.53
C VAL A 174 -1.53 9.48 31.67
N ALA A 175 -1.68 9.33 30.33
CA ALA A 175 -1.83 10.46 29.42
C ALA A 175 -3.10 11.27 29.75
N GLN A 176 -4.25 10.61 29.89
CA GLN A 176 -5.52 11.25 30.24
C GLN A 176 -5.44 12.04 31.54
N LYS A 177 -4.86 11.46 32.59
CA LYS A 177 -4.67 12.14 33.87
C LYS A 177 -3.72 13.34 33.81
N MET A 178 -2.64 13.21 33.03
CA MET A 178 -1.66 14.30 32.84
C MET A 178 -2.29 15.49 32.12
N LEU A 179 -3.08 15.20 31.09
CA LEU A 179 -3.67 16.21 30.20
C LEU A 179 -5.03 16.73 30.69
N GLY A 180 -5.59 16.17 31.78
CA GLY A 180 -6.92 16.50 32.28
C GLY A 180 -8.06 16.03 31.40
N MET A 181 -7.82 15.08 30.50
CA MET A 181 -8.81 14.59 29.51
C MET A 181 -9.89 13.69 30.14
N GLN A 182 -9.78 13.31 31.39
CA GLN A 182 -10.66 12.33 32.05
C GLN A 182 -10.76 11.04 31.21
N ASP A 183 -11.96 10.61 30.82
CA ASP A 183 -12.19 9.41 30.01
C ASP A 183 -12.26 9.68 28.50
N THR A 184 -11.98 10.93 28.06
CA THR A 184 -12.01 11.27 26.64
C THR A 184 -10.78 10.75 25.87
N LEU A 185 -10.90 10.67 24.55
CA LEU A 185 -9.93 10.11 23.63
C LEU A 185 -9.60 11.11 22.52
N SER A 186 -8.47 10.93 21.87
CA SER A 186 -8.14 11.66 20.64
C SER A 186 -8.65 10.91 19.40
N GLU A 187 -8.43 9.60 19.36
CA GLU A 187 -8.75 8.78 18.19
C GLU A 187 -9.07 7.33 18.58
N ILE A 188 -9.84 6.64 17.72
CA ILE A 188 -9.94 5.19 17.69
C ILE A 188 -9.41 4.74 16.34
N SER A 189 -8.38 3.91 16.35
CA SER A 189 -7.81 3.32 15.15
C SER A 189 -8.36 1.92 14.96
N VAL A 190 -8.74 1.59 13.70
CA VAL A 190 -9.39 0.32 13.33
C VAL A 190 -8.64 -0.33 12.20
N LEU A 191 -8.35 -1.64 12.34
CA LEU A 191 -7.77 -2.47 11.32
C LEU A 191 -8.78 -3.53 10.88
N SER A 192 -9.22 -3.49 9.62
CA SER A 192 -10.15 -4.46 9.03
C SER A 192 -9.40 -5.67 8.49
N GLU A 193 -10.04 -6.85 8.53
CA GLU A 193 -9.58 -8.04 7.79
C GLU A 193 -9.78 -7.86 6.27
N ASP A 194 -10.92 -7.29 5.87
CA ASP A 194 -11.29 -7.05 4.47
C ASP A 194 -10.96 -5.63 4.04
N ARG A 195 -9.99 -5.48 3.14
CA ARG A 195 -9.56 -4.19 2.60
C ARG A 195 -10.43 -3.70 1.46
N ASP A 196 -11.10 -4.60 0.77
CA ASP A 196 -11.91 -4.26 -0.40
C ASP A 196 -13.26 -3.65 0.02
N ASN A 197 -13.66 -3.85 1.28
CA ASN A 197 -14.94 -3.38 1.82
C ASN A 197 -14.82 -2.21 2.83
N LEU A 198 -13.73 -1.46 2.80
CA LEU A 198 -13.49 -0.36 3.74
C LEU A 198 -14.53 0.76 3.65
N GLU A 199 -15.05 1.05 2.48
CA GLU A 199 -16.08 2.09 2.29
C GLU A 199 -17.38 1.73 3.03
N HIS A 200 -17.81 0.47 2.96
CA HIS A 200 -18.99 0.01 3.67
C HIS A 200 -18.78 0.04 5.20
N LEU A 201 -17.61 -0.38 5.67
CA LEU A 201 -17.26 -0.31 7.09
C LEU A 201 -17.23 1.15 7.58
N GLN A 202 -16.62 2.05 6.80
CA GLN A 202 -16.59 3.48 7.10
C GLN A 202 -18.01 4.07 7.21
N GLN A 203 -18.90 3.76 6.27
CA GLN A 203 -20.28 4.20 6.30
C GLN A 203 -21.05 3.66 7.52
N ASN A 204 -20.86 2.39 7.88
CA ASN A 204 -21.48 1.79 9.06
C ASN A 204 -21.02 2.46 10.35
N LEU A 205 -19.74 2.72 10.50
CA LEU A 205 -19.18 3.43 11.64
C LEU A 205 -19.65 4.90 11.70
N GLN A 206 -19.71 5.59 10.55
CA GLN A 206 -20.22 6.96 10.47
C GLN A 206 -21.70 7.03 10.85
N ASN A 207 -22.52 6.06 10.43
CA ASN A 207 -23.93 5.99 10.83
C ASN A 207 -24.12 5.68 12.32
N ALA A 208 -23.19 4.95 12.92
CA ALA A 208 -23.21 4.62 14.34
C ALA A 208 -22.75 5.77 15.25
N ALA A 209 -21.95 6.71 14.69
CA ALA A 209 -21.44 7.89 15.40
C ALA A 209 -21.49 9.14 14.49
N PRO A 210 -22.69 9.67 14.18
CA PRO A 210 -22.86 10.77 13.25
C PRO A 210 -22.23 12.10 13.73
N GLU A 211 -21.98 12.24 15.02
CA GLU A 211 -21.31 13.40 15.64
C GLU A 211 -19.78 13.33 15.59
N LEU A 212 -19.22 12.22 15.11
CA LEU A 212 -17.78 12.02 14.95
C LEU A 212 -17.41 11.98 13.47
N ASP A 213 -16.15 12.17 13.19
CA ASP A 213 -15.59 12.06 11.85
C ASP A 213 -14.91 10.70 11.68
N VAL A 214 -15.40 9.92 10.70
CA VAL A 214 -14.88 8.59 10.39
C VAL A 214 -14.15 8.64 9.06
N GLN A 215 -12.83 8.56 9.09
CA GLN A 215 -11.99 8.72 7.91
C GLN A 215 -11.18 7.45 7.62
N SER A 216 -11.09 7.11 6.32
CA SER A 216 -10.21 6.04 5.87
C SER A 216 -8.75 6.54 5.75
N TRP A 217 -7.79 5.62 5.74
CA TRP A 217 -6.38 5.93 5.55
C TRP A 217 -6.09 6.76 4.29
N GLN A 218 -6.92 6.61 3.24
CA GLN A 218 -6.80 7.37 1.99
C GLN A 218 -7.06 8.87 2.18
N THR A 219 -7.92 9.22 3.13
CA THR A 219 -8.20 10.63 3.50
C THR A 219 -7.17 11.13 4.51
N LEU A 220 -6.83 10.28 5.49
CA LEU A 220 -5.86 10.61 6.54
C LEU A 220 -4.44 10.81 6.02
N SER A 221 -4.09 10.14 4.93
CA SER A 221 -2.77 10.28 4.31
C SER A 221 -2.85 10.50 2.80
N PRO A 222 -3.14 11.74 2.37
CA PRO A 222 -3.21 12.10 0.95
C PRO A 222 -1.90 11.79 0.19
N ILE A 223 -0.76 11.85 0.88
CA ILE A 223 0.56 11.54 0.30
C ILE A 223 0.62 10.06 -0.11
N ILE A 224 0.17 9.14 0.76
CA ILE A 224 0.16 7.71 0.45
C ILE A 224 -0.79 7.43 -0.71
N LYS A 225 -1.99 8.03 -0.68
CA LYS A 225 -2.96 7.94 -1.79
C LYS A 225 -2.37 8.44 -3.10
N MET A 226 -1.68 9.57 -3.09
CA MET A 226 -1.01 10.13 -4.28
C MET A 226 0.09 9.17 -4.77
N MET A 227 0.90 8.59 -3.88
CA MET A 227 1.91 7.61 -4.25
C MET A 227 1.29 6.39 -4.94
N VAL A 228 0.21 5.83 -4.40
CA VAL A 228 -0.53 4.72 -5.03
C VAL A 228 -0.96 5.12 -6.45
N SER A 229 -1.54 6.30 -6.62
CA SER A 229 -1.98 6.80 -7.93
C SER A 229 -0.82 6.99 -8.92
N VAL A 230 0.33 7.47 -8.47
CA VAL A 230 1.54 7.60 -9.30
C VAL A 230 2.06 6.22 -9.72
N PHE A 231 2.03 5.22 -8.82
CA PHE A 231 2.42 3.85 -9.14
C PHE A 231 1.49 3.22 -10.18
N ASP A 232 0.17 3.41 -10.07
CA ASP A 232 -0.78 2.92 -11.06
C ASP A 232 -0.54 3.57 -12.43
N GLY A 233 -0.25 4.87 -12.45
CA GLY A 233 0.16 5.60 -13.66
C GLY A 233 1.47 5.05 -14.26
N PHE A 234 2.47 4.75 -13.43
CA PHE A 234 3.72 4.15 -13.86
C PHE A 234 3.53 2.75 -14.46
N LEU A 235 2.70 1.91 -13.85
CA LEU A 235 2.33 0.60 -14.39
C LEU A 235 1.68 0.71 -15.77
N LEU A 236 0.78 1.67 -15.96
CA LEU A 236 0.13 1.90 -17.25
C LEU A 236 1.14 2.32 -18.32
N ILE A 237 2.06 3.22 -18.02
CA ILE A 237 3.15 3.62 -18.93
C ILE A 237 4.04 2.40 -19.25
N TRP A 238 4.39 1.61 -18.24
CA TRP A 238 5.17 0.38 -18.41
C TRP A 238 4.47 -0.61 -19.33
N TYR A 239 3.17 -0.85 -19.16
CA TYR A 239 2.38 -1.67 -20.04
C TYR A 239 2.42 -1.18 -21.48
N LEU A 240 2.30 0.12 -21.69
CA LEU A 240 2.35 0.73 -23.01
C LEU A 240 3.72 0.54 -23.68
N VAL A 241 4.82 0.76 -22.97
CA VAL A 241 6.19 0.58 -23.49
C VAL A 241 6.44 -0.87 -23.88
N VAL A 242 6.13 -1.81 -23.00
CA VAL A 242 6.30 -3.25 -23.28
C VAL A 242 5.43 -3.69 -24.45
N PHE A 243 4.19 -3.17 -24.51
CA PHE A 243 3.28 -3.45 -25.61
C PHE A 243 3.82 -2.93 -26.95
N ILE A 244 4.30 -1.68 -27.02
CA ILE A 244 4.90 -1.14 -28.25
C ILE A 244 6.05 -2.03 -28.71
N ALA A 245 6.94 -2.42 -27.82
CA ALA A 245 8.05 -3.33 -28.15
C ALA A 245 7.55 -4.67 -28.68
N MET A 246 6.55 -5.27 -28.04
CA MET A 246 5.92 -6.52 -28.46
C MET A 246 5.21 -6.37 -29.82
N ALA A 247 4.51 -5.26 -30.05
CA ALA A 247 3.80 -4.98 -31.30
C ALA A 247 4.76 -4.94 -32.50
N PHE A 248 5.93 -4.29 -32.34
CA PHE A 248 6.96 -4.30 -33.38
C PHE A 248 7.43 -5.72 -33.72
N GLY A 249 7.69 -6.55 -32.72
CA GLY A 249 8.07 -7.96 -32.91
C GLY A 249 6.97 -8.75 -33.64
N LEU A 250 5.71 -8.60 -33.18
CA LEU A 250 4.57 -9.29 -33.78
C LEU A 250 4.34 -8.86 -35.24
N VAL A 251 4.34 -7.56 -35.51
CA VAL A 251 4.18 -7.02 -36.86
C VAL A 251 5.30 -7.52 -37.80
N ASN A 252 6.56 -7.50 -37.34
CA ASN A 252 7.69 -7.98 -38.13
C ASN A 252 7.56 -9.47 -38.45
N THR A 253 7.20 -10.30 -37.48
CA THR A 253 7.01 -11.75 -37.66
C THR A 253 5.86 -12.03 -38.64
N LEU A 254 4.73 -11.35 -38.47
CA LEU A 254 3.56 -11.52 -39.38
C LEU A 254 3.85 -11.02 -40.77
N LEU A 255 4.58 -9.91 -40.95
CA LEU A 255 5.00 -9.44 -42.28
C LEU A 255 5.90 -10.44 -42.98
N MET A 256 6.87 -11.05 -42.26
CA MET A 256 7.73 -12.09 -42.81
C MET A 256 6.90 -13.28 -43.24
N ALA A 257 6.01 -13.79 -42.41
CA ALA A 257 5.10 -14.90 -42.74
C ALA A 257 4.22 -14.59 -43.97
N VAL A 258 3.71 -13.37 -44.09
CA VAL A 258 2.94 -12.93 -45.26
C VAL A 258 3.81 -12.88 -46.51
N PHE A 259 5.05 -12.36 -46.42
CA PHE A 259 5.98 -12.34 -47.57
C PHE A 259 6.38 -13.73 -48.05
N GLU A 260 6.63 -14.68 -47.17
CA GLU A 260 6.95 -16.07 -47.52
C GLU A 260 5.79 -16.76 -48.27
N ARG A 261 4.54 -16.42 -47.94
CA ARG A 261 3.31 -17.00 -48.54
C ARG A 261 2.67 -16.10 -49.60
N THR A 262 3.39 -15.09 -50.12
CA THR A 262 2.87 -14.14 -51.10
C THR A 262 2.30 -14.83 -52.33
N ARG A 263 2.99 -15.89 -52.86
CA ARG A 263 2.56 -16.66 -54.02
C ARG A 263 1.28 -17.44 -53.76
N GLU A 264 1.12 -18.03 -52.58
CA GLU A 264 -0.09 -18.76 -52.20
C GLU A 264 -1.29 -17.77 -52.07
N ILE A 265 -1.05 -16.61 -51.45
CA ILE A 265 -2.08 -15.55 -51.31
C ILE A 265 -2.51 -15.04 -52.69
N GLY A 266 -1.57 -14.83 -53.62
CA GLY A 266 -1.84 -14.44 -55.00
C GLY A 266 -2.66 -15.48 -55.75
N LEU A 267 -2.38 -16.77 -55.59
CA LEU A 267 -3.13 -17.87 -56.17
C LEU A 267 -4.56 -17.92 -55.63
N PHE A 268 -4.75 -17.79 -54.32
CA PHE A 268 -6.12 -17.73 -53.73
C PHE A 268 -6.96 -16.54 -54.26
N GLN A 269 -6.30 -15.39 -54.45
CA GLN A 269 -7.01 -14.22 -55.05
C GLN A 269 -7.34 -14.47 -56.52
N ALA A 270 -6.45 -15.09 -57.28
CA ALA A 270 -6.70 -15.47 -58.70
C ALA A 270 -7.85 -16.47 -58.82
N LEU A 271 -8.03 -17.36 -57.81
CA LEU A 271 -9.17 -18.29 -57.72
C LEU A 271 -10.46 -17.64 -57.20
N GLY A 272 -10.47 -16.30 -56.95
CA GLY A 272 -11.65 -15.54 -56.56
C GLY A 272 -11.87 -15.35 -55.06
N MET A 273 -10.87 -15.67 -54.22
CA MET A 273 -10.96 -15.39 -52.78
C MET A 273 -11.01 -13.88 -52.54
N LYS A 274 -12.03 -13.44 -51.80
CA LYS A 274 -12.22 -12.02 -51.49
C LYS A 274 -11.18 -11.54 -50.46
N PRO A 275 -10.60 -10.33 -50.60
CA PRO A 275 -9.58 -9.77 -49.68
C PRO A 275 -9.89 -9.90 -48.19
N ARG A 276 -11.18 -9.78 -47.81
CA ARG A 276 -11.65 -9.91 -46.41
C ARG A 276 -11.35 -11.27 -45.81
N TRP A 277 -11.30 -12.34 -46.58
CA TRP A 277 -10.99 -13.68 -46.11
C TRP A 277 -9.48 -13.82 -45.81
N ILE A 278 -8.62 -13.17 -46.62
CA ILE A 278 -7.18 -13.13 -46.40
C ILE A 278 -6.86 -12.35 -45.11
N VAL A 279 -7.53 -11.19 -44.90
CA VAL A 279 -7.43 -10.43 -43.63
C VAL A 279 -7.86 -11.31 -42.46
N GLY A 280 -9.00 -12.00 -42.58
CA GLY A 280 -9.50 -12.90 -41.54
C GLY A 280 -8.54 -14.03 -41.21
N GLN A 281 -7.90 -14.63 -42.23
CA GLN A 281 -6.91 -15.70 -42.05
C GLN A 281 -5.69 -15.20 -41.26
N VAL A 282 -5.10 -14.06 -41.65
CA VAL A 282 -3.94 -13.50 -40.94
C VAL A 282 -4.29 -13.07 -39.52
N LEU A 283 -5.47 -12.47 -39.30
CA LEU A 283 -5.94 -12.12 -37.96
C LEU A 283 -6.18 -13.37 -37.10
N PHE A 284 -6.73 -14.45 -37.68
CA PHE A 284 -6.92 -15.70 -36.95
C PHE A 284 -5.59 -16.35 -36.58
N GLU A 285 -4.60 -16.35 -37.50
CA GLU A 285 -3.25 -16.83 -37.23
C GLU A 285 -2.58 -16.02 -36.12
N SER A 286 -2.70 -14.70 -36.14
CA SER A 286 -2.18 -13.83 -35.08
C SER A 286 -2.87 -14.07 -33.74
N LEU A 287 -4.21 -14.25 -33.71
CA LEU A 287 -4.94 -14.57 -32.49
C LEU A 287 -4.46 -15.91 -31.89
N PHE A 288 -4.23 -16.91 -32.74
CA PHE A 288 -3.73 -18.21 -32.29
C PHE A 288 -2.33 -18.11 -31.68
N LEU A 289 -1.42 -17.35 -32.32
CA LEU A 289 -0.09 -17.07 -31.77
C LEU A 289 -0.14 -16.32 -30.45
N LEU A 290 -1.01 -15.30 -30.36
CA LEU A 290 -1.23 -14.55 -29.12
C LEU A 290 -1.78 -15.45 -28.01
N ALA A 291 -2.73 -16.34 -28.33
CA ALA A 291 -3.31 -17.27 -27.36
C ALA A 291 -2.23 -18.23 -26.79
N ILE A 292 -1.38 -18.80 -27.66
CA ILE A 292 -0.26 -19.65 -27.22
C ILE A 292 0.71 -18.86 -26.36
N GLY A 293 1.08 -17.64 -26.79
CA GLY A 293 1.99 -16.76 -26.04
C GLY A 293 1.43 -16.40 -24.66
N LEU A 294 0.11 -16.13 -24.58
CA LEU A 294 -0.57 -15.86 -23.32
C LEU A 294 -0.59 -17.07 -22.37
N VAL A 295 -0.89 -18.26 -22.90
CA VAL A 295 -0.86 -19.49 -22.08
C VAL A 295 0.53 -19.70 -21.49
N ILE A 296 1.57 -19.63 -22.33
CA ILE A 296 2.97 -19.79 -21.87
C ILE A 296 3.34 -18.69 -20.88
N GLY A 297 3.02 -17.42 -21.18
CA GLY A 297 3.33 -16.28 -20.32
C GLY A 297 2.63 -16.35 -18.96
N ASN A 298 1.36 -16.76 -18.93
CA ASN A 298 0.59 -16.96 -17.69
C ASN A 298 1.15 -18.14 -16.89
N LEU A 299 1.53 -19.24 -17.52
CA LEU A 299 2.18 -20.38 -16.85
C LEU A 299 3.53 -19.98 -16.23
N MET A 300 4.35 -19.23 -16.96
CA MET A 300 5.61 -18.71 -16.43
C MET A 300 5.39 -17.76 -15.24
N THR A 301 4.39 -16.89 -15.32
CA THR A 301 4.02 -15.99 -14.21
C THR A 301 3.58 -16.80 -12.99
N TRP A 302 2.72 -17.80 -13.18
CA TRP A 302 2.28 -18.67 -12.10
C TRP A 302 3.45 -19.44 -11.47
N ALA A 303 4.37 -19.96 -12.29
CA ALA A 303 5.58 -20.62 -11.80
C ALA A 303 6.46 -19.65 -10.99
N THR A 304 6.63 -18.40 -11.46
CA THR A 304 7.37 -17.36 -10.72
C THR A 304 6.73 -17.09 -9.35
N LEU A 305 5.41 -16.90 -9.31
CA LEU A 305 4.67 -16.69 -8.05
C LEU A 305 4.81 -17.89 -7.10
N ALA A 306 4.74 -19.12 -7.62
CA ALA A 306 4.91 -20.34 -6.82
C ALA A 306 6.33 -20.48 -6.26
N MET A 307 7.35 -20.05 -6.99
CA MET A 307 8.76 -20.08 -6.55
C MET A 307 9.07 -18.97 -5.55
N THR A 308 8.32 -17.87 -5.56
CA THR A 308 8.54 -16.68 -4.71
C THR A 308 7.52 -16.55 -3.57
N THR A 309 6.83 -17.62 -3.20
CA THR A 309 5.88 -17.63 -2.07
C THR A 309 6.50 -17.19 -0.74
N ASN A 310 7.79 -17.46 -0.54
CA ASN A 310 8.54 -17.03 0.64
C ASN A 310 9.02 -15.57 0.57
N GLY A 311 8.64 -14.82 -0.47
CA GLY A 311 9.12 -13.49 -0.75
C GLY A 311 10.46 -13.48 -1.50
N LEU A 312 10.78 -12.32 -2.08
CA LEU A 312 12.08 -12.01 -2.66
C LEU A 312 12.92 -11.28 -1.61
N ASP A 313 14.08 -11.82 -1.29
CA ASP A 313 14.99 -11.25 -0.30
C ASP A 313 15.96 -10.25 -0.94
N PHE A 314 15.83 -8.98 -0.56
CA PHE A 314 16.70 -7.87 -0.94
C PHE A 314 17.56 -7.36 0.22
N SER A 315 17.81 -8.19 1.23
CA SER A 315 18.56 -7.80 2.43
C SER A 315 19.96 -7.28 2.14
N GLN A 316 20.58 -7.67 1.01
CA GLN A 316 21.87 -7.12 0.57
C GLN A 316 21.80 -5.61 0.25
N TRP A 317 20.61 -5.08 -0.02
CA TRP A 317 20.36 -3.66 -0.29
C TRP A 317 19.38 -3.04 0.72
N ALA A 318 19.28 -3.66 1.90
CA ALA A 318 18.34 -3.30 2.96
C ALA A 318 18.34 -1.80 3.29
N ALA A 319 19.53 -1.18 3.42
CA ALA A 319 19.63 0.24 3.74
C ALA A 319 18.89 1.16 2.75
N GLY A 320 18.90 0.84 1.45
CA GLY A 320 18.17 1.61 0.43
C GLY A 320 16.65 1.40 0.49
N TYR A 321 16.21 0.16 0.75
CA TYR A 321 14.79 -0.16 0.86
C TYR A 321 14.18 0.37 2.17
N GLU A 322 14.89 0.28 3.27
CA GLU A 322 14.48 0.80 4.58
C GLU A 322 14.36 2.34 4.57
N MET A 323 15.30 3.05 3.92
CA MET A 323 15.18 4.50 3.71
C MET A 323 13.95 4.88 2.88
N ALA A 324 13.48 3.99 2.00
CA ALA A 324 12.26 4.18 1.21
C ALA A 324 10.99 3.70 1.94
N GLY A 325 11.08 3.25 3.20
CA GLY A 325 9.94 2.71 3.97
C GLY A 325 9.48 1.32 3.52
N LEU A 326 10.32 0.60 2.75
CA LEU A 326 10.04 -0.73 2.22
C LEU A 326 10.73 -1.81 3.07
N SER A 327 10.12 -2.98 3.14
CA SER A 327 10.77 -4.15 3.74
C SER A 327 11.81 -4.73 2.79
N SER A 328 12.89 -5.30 3.33
CA SER A 328 13.88 -6.06 2.56
C SER A 328 13.32 -7.36 1.96
N MET A 329 12.20 -7.85 2.45
CA MET A 329 11.46 -9.00 1.90
C MET A 329 10.24 -8.51 1.15
N ILE A 330 10.17 -8.73 -0.18
CA ILE A 330 9.04 -8.32 -1.01
C ILE A 330 8.25 -9.57 -1.43
N TYR A 331 6.94 -9.57 -1.13
CA TYR A 331 6.01 -10.61 -1.55
C TYR A 331 5.32 -10.18 -2.85
N LEU A 332 5.33 -11.05 -3.84
CA LEU A 332 4.63 -10.79 -5.10
C LEU A 332 3.14 -11.00 -4.90
N THR A 333 2.36 -9.98 -5.24
CA THR A 333 0.89 -10.05 -5.20
C THR A 333 0.33 -9.83 -6.59
N LEU A 334 -0.57 -10.71 -7.03
CA LEU A 334 -1.25 -10.60 -8.32
C LEU A 334 -2.76 -10.56 -8.07
N THR A 335 -3.36 -9.42 -8.36
CA THR A 335 -4.82 -9.26 -8.27
C THR A 335 -5.49 -9.86 -9.50
N PHE A 336 -6.70 -10.42 -9.34
CA PHE A 336 -7.48 -10.92 -10.47
C PHE A 336 -7.76 -9.81 -11.51
N SER A 337 -7.93 -8.59 -11.08
CA SER A 337 -8.08 -7.41 -11.95
C SER A 337 -6.85 -7.20 -12.83
N ASP A 338 -5.63 -7.21 -12.27
CA ASP A 338 -4.38 -7.05 -13.03
C ASP A 338 -4.19 -8.16 -14.04
N PHE A 339 -4.53 -9.40 -13.65
CA PHE A 339 -4.50 -10.54 -14.55
C PHE A 339 -5.44 -10.34 -15.75
N MET A 340 -6.70 -9.94 -15.50
CA MET A 340 -7.68 -9.72 -16.57
C MET A 340 -7.31 -8.55 -17.46
N ILE A 341 -6.95 -7.40 -16.87
CA ILE A 341 -6.57 -6.20 -17.63
C ILE A 341 -5.37 -6.49 -18.53
N SER A 342 -4.33 -7.12 -18.01
CA SER A 342 -3.13 -7.45 -18.80
C SER A 342 -3.43 -8.39 -19.98
N ASN A 343 -4.23 -9.45 -19.76
CA ASN A 343 -4.59 -10.39 -20.81
C ASN A 343 -5.46 -9.74 -21.89
N ILE A 344 -6.49 -8.97 -21.50
CA ILE A 344 -7.35 -8.23 -22.42
C ILE A 344 -6.54 -7.20 -23.22
N LEU A 345 -5.63 -6.48 -22.57
CA LEU A 345 -4.75 -5.52 -23.22
C LEU A 345 -3.87 -6.18 -24.29
N VAL A 346 -3.22 -7.30 -23.98
CA VAL A 346 -2.38 -8.05 -24.92
C VAL A 346 -3.18 -8.53 -26.11
N ILE A 347 -4.38 -9.09 -25.91
CA ILE A 347 -5.23 -9.57 -27.01
C ILE A 347 -5.69 -8.40 -27.88
N SER A 348 -6.28 -7.36 -27.28
CA SER A 348 -6.87 -6.25 -28.02
C SER A 348 -5.82 -5.48 -28.82
N LEU A 349 -4.71 -5.11 -28.17
CA LEU A 349 -3.65 -4.36 -28.82
C LEU A 349 -2.84 -5.25 -29.82
N GLY A 350 -2.69 -6.54 -29.50
CA GLY A 350 -2.06 -7.49 -30.42
C GLY A 350 -2.86 -7.66 -31.71
N LEU A 351 -4.20 -7.74 -31.63
CA LEU A 351 -5.08 -7.77 -32.80
C LEU A 351 -5.01 -6.46 -33.61
N ILE A 352 -4.98 -5.31 -32.92
CA ILE A 352 -4.83 -4.00 -33.59
C ILE A 352 -3.47 -3.96 -34.35
N ALA A 353 -2.38 -4.39 -33.73
CA ALA A 353 -1.07 -4.44 -34.38
C ALA A 353 -1.06 -5.38 -35.58
N SER A 354 -1.76 -6.51 -35.48
CA SER A 354 -1.85 -7.51 -36.56
C SER A 354 -2.70 -7.04 -37.76
N PHE A 355 -3.53 -6.02 -37.57
CA PHE A 355 -4.36 -5.50 -38.65
C PHE A 355 -3.53 -4.93 -39.81
N TYR A 356 -2.39 -4.29 -39.53
CA TYR A 356 -1.52 -3.72 -40.58
C TYR A 356 -0.94 -4.79 -41.49
N PRO A 357 -0.27 -5.89 -41.04
CA PRO A 357 0.17 -6.99 -41.88
C PRO A 357 -0.98 -7.64 -42.64
N ALA A 358 -2.13 -7.87 -41.96
CA ALA A 358 -3.30 -8.48 -42.59
C ALA A 358 -3.86 -7.66 -43.77
N TRP A 359 -3.98 -6.35 -43.56
CA TRP A 359 -4.43 -5.43 -44.60
C TRP A 359 -3.43 -5.37 -45.79
N ARG A 360 -2.15 -5.39 -45.49
CA ARG A 360 -1.10 -5.39 -46.50
C ARG A 360 -1.14 -6.68 -47.34
N ALA A 361 -1.35 -7.83 -46.70
CA ALA A 361 -1.49 -9.13 -47.39
C ALA A 361 -2.70 -9.11 -48.37
N ALA A 362 -3.80 -8.50 -48.00
CA ALA A 362 -5.01 -8.45 -48.83
C ALA A 362 -4.92 -7.52 -50.05
N ARG A 363 -3.90 -6.64 -50.10
CA ARG A 363 -3.68 -5.69 -51.20
C ARG A 363 -2.66 -6.12 -52.22
N TYR A 364 -2.13 -7.36 -52.17
CA TYR A 364 -1.25 -7.88 -53.21
C TYR A 364 -2.00 -8.04 -54.51
N VAL A 365 -1.38 -7.61 -55.62
CA VAL A 365 -1.90 -7.80 -56.97
C VAL A 365 -1.54 -9.23 -57.41
N PRO A 366 -2.52 -10.06 -57.80
CA PRO A 366 -2.30 -11.48 -58.12
C PRO A 366 -1.19 -11.74 -59.17
N VAL A 367 -1.13 -10.88 -60.18
CA VAL A 367 -0.14 -11.01 -61.26
C VAL A 367 1.29 -10.78 -60.76
N GLU A 368 1.50 -9.77 -59.91
CA GLU A 368 2.79 -9.46 -59.33
C GLU A 368 3.23 -10.49 -58.27
N ALA A 369 2.24 -11.05 -57.55
CA ALA A 369 2.48 -12.04 -56.50
C ALA A 369 2.96 -13.40 -57.06
N ILE A 370 2.48 -13.80 -58.26
CA ILE A 370 2.81 -15.06 -58.91
C ILE A 370 4.17 -14.97 -59.67
N THR A 371 4.53 -13.77 -60.15
CA THR A 371 5.77 -13.56 -60.98
C THR A 371 6.98 -13.16 -60.12
N ARG A 372 6.84 -12.88 -58.85
CA ARG A 372 7.96 -12.63 -57.95
C ARG A 372 8.71 -13.96 -57.67
N THR A 373 9.91 -14.05 -58.18
CA THR A 373 10.91 -15.09 -57.87
C THR A 373 11.64 -14.74 -56.59
#